data_f6d06b13c2b1bef044f8abb067e0ed9e
#
_entry.id   f6d06b13c2b1bef044f8abb067e0ed9e
#
_cell.length_a   1.000
_cell.length_b   1.000
_cell.length_c   1.000
_cell.angle_alpha   90.00
_cell.angle_beta   90.00
_cell.angle_gamma   90.00
#
_symmetry.space_group_name_H-M   'P 1'
#
loop_
_entity.id
_entity.type
_entity.pdbx_description
1 polymer ?
#
loop_
_entity_poly.entity_id
_entity_poly.type
_entity_poly.pdbx_seq_one_letter_code
_entity_poly.pdbx_strand_id
1 'polypeptide(L)'
;IDRTQQKNIPPFAQLTNTIPNWSAAFGVGASALTGGLKLWPIELFANESRQDVAHINTQTLETSVVSGQSFTLTHDLGIGELKAIWSKRKVDWDDVLDLDGGPFPVAETERHTKYSAETLEIQLSGSSDSLEYVIGYYKLKDDAYTSNPQSYFGGQSAIAQNYSGTSDANAFFGQVTWSVADKWDLTVGARKTEEDKTGFKEYVGIFGQNGQGSFDDTSSTFILSHDYSENTNLYFKLADGFKAGGINAEAPTPFESLKPYEPETIESTELGLKGRYFDNRMMLNIAYFDNEHEDMQISYFTADAAAASQVLNNSADISGLEIETTTLINDSTRLMVNLSTLDSEFTGNQIASDGFLLEQVPYSPETTLYASLEKDYGNYRIRLDHSRIGEHATFPYSSKDPRAALTNLDSRGTTDFRLLTEPMEN
;
A
#
# COMPACT_ATOMS: atom_id res chain seq x y z
N ILE A 1 20.16 -17.58 -3.15
CA ILE A 1 19.56 -17.93 -1.85
C ILE A 1 19.77 -16.74 -0.93
N ASP A 2 18.70 -16.26 -0.37
CA ASP A 2 18.69 -15.13 0.55
C ASP A 2 18.03 -15.54 1.88
N ARG A 3 18.53 -15.01 2.98
CA ARG A 3 17.91 -15.14 4.29
C ARG A 3 18.19 -13.89 5.10
N THR A 4 17.14 -13.21 5.51
CA THR A 4 17.20 -12.04 6.39
C THR A 4 16.41 -12.35 7.66
N GLN A 5 16.96 -11.98 8.80
CA GLN A 5 16.26 -12.02 10.08
C GLN A 5 16.28 -10.61 10.66
N GLN A 6 15.12 -10.11 11.03
CA GLN A 6 14.97 -8.83 11.72
C GLN A 6 14.28 -9.07 13.06
N LYS A 7 14.69 -8.27 14.04
CA LYS A 7 14.04 -8.16 15.33
C LYS A 7 13.84 -6.70 15.61
N ASN A 8 12.60 -6.26 15.56
CA ASN A 8 12.21 -4.87 15.73
C ASN A 8 11.37 -4.72 17.01
N ILE A 9 11.35 -3.51 17.53
CA ILE A 9 10.30 -3.07 18.44
C ILE A 9 9.27 -2.43 17.54
N PRO A 10 8.06 -2.99 17.38
CA PRO A 10 7.04 -2.38 16.55
C PRO A 10 6.66 -1.01 17.11
N PRO A 11 6.13 -0.12 16.27
CA PRO A 11 5.55 1.12 16.76
C PRO A 11 4.44 0.77 17.76
N PHE A 12 4.54 1.35 18.95
CA PHE A 12 3.53 1.16 19.99
C PHE A 12 2.36 2.11 19.77
N ALA A 13 1.16 1.65 20.08
CA ALA A 13 0.00 2.50 20.16
C ALA A 13 0.16 3.50 21.31
N GLN A 14 -0.37 4.70 21.13
CA GLN A 14 -0.49 5.72 22.18
C GLN A 14 -1.97 6.08 22.31
N LEU A 15 -2.47 6.07 23.52
CA LEU A 15 -3.81 6.59 23.81
C LEU A 15 -3.79 8.12 23.66
N THR A 16 -4.33 8.64 22.56
CA THR A 16 -4.30 10.06 22.25
C THR A 16 -5.51 10.80 22.81
N ASN A 17 -6.68 10.19 22.76
CA ASN A 17 -7.92 10.80 23.26
C ASN A 17 -8.89 9.72 23.71
N THR A 18 -9.78 10.08 24.61
CA THR A 18 -10.91 9.26 24.99
C THR A 18 -12.16 9.81 24.30
N ILE A 19 -12.88 8.98 23.56
CA ILE A 19 -14.22 9.35 23.08
C ILE A 19 -15.05 9.73 24.33
N PRO A 20 -15.78 10.85 24.32
CA PRO A 20 -16.66 11.20 25.43
C PRO A 20 -17.54 10.00 25.82
N ASN A 21 -17.43 9.55 27.06
CA ASN A 21 -18.03 8.33 27.62
C ASN A 21 -17.30 6.99 27.28
N TRP A 22 -16.04 7.03 26.83
CA TRP A 22 -15.23 5.81 26.69
C TRP A 22 -15.21 4.99 28.00
N SER A 23 -14.97 5.67 29.12
CA SER A 23 -15.09 5.06 30.46
C SER A 23 -16.49 4.55 30.77
N ALA A 24 -17.54 5.13 30.21
CA ALA A 24 -18.90 4.64 30.39
C ALA A 24 -19.19 3.44 29.49
N ALA A 25 -18.70 3.42 28.27
CA ALA A 25 -18.91 2.32 27.33
C ALA A 25 -18.10 1.06 27.70
N PHE A 26 -16.81 1.23 27.96
CA PHE A 26 -15.96 0.15 28.50
C PHE A 26 -16.17 -0.05 30.00
N GLY A 27 -16.57 0.99 30.72
CA GLY A 27 -16.87 0.98 32.13
C GLY A 27 -17.97 0.04 32.55
N VAL A 28 -19.07 0.05 31.83
CA VAL A 28 -20.20 -0.84 32.11
C VAL A 28 -19.91 -2.29 31.70
N GLY A 29 -19.26 -2.50 30.55
CA GLY A 29 -18.86 -3.82 30.08
C GLY A 29 -17.78 -4.44 30.97
N ALA A 30 -16.71 -3.71 31.26
CA ALA A 30 -15.63 -4.17 32.14
C ALA A 30 -16.07 -4.31 33.60
N SER A 31 -16.96 -3.45 34.10
CA SER A 31 -17.55 -3.61 35.44
C SER A 31 -18.36 -4.90 35.57
N ALA A 32 -19.08 -5.30 34.54
CA ALA A 32 -19.80 -6.57 34.52
C ALA A 32 -18.85 -7.78 34.47
N LEU A 33 -17.75 -7.67 33.70
CA LEU A 33 -16.72 -8.71 33.57
C LEU A 33 -15.79 -8.78 34.79
N THR A 34 -15.48 -7.65 35.43
CA THR A 34 -14.57 -7.56 36.57
C THR A 34 -15.24 -7.70 37.94
N GLY A 35 -16.53 -8.02 37.98
CA GLY A 35 -17.27 -8.16 39.22
C GLY A 35 -17.42 -6.86 40.01
N GLY A 36 -17.46 -5.70 39.33
CA GLY A 36 -17.67 -4.39 39.95
C GLY A 36 -16.42 -3.69 40.47
N LEU A 37 -15.23 -4.18 40.12
CA LEU A 37 -13.99 -3.45 40.40
C LEU A 37 -13.93 -2.17 39.58
N LYS A 38 -13.59 -1.08 40.26
CA LYS A 38 -13.44 0.24 39.66
C LYS A 38 -12.44 0.18 38.49
N LEU A 39 -12.87 0.64 37.36
CA LEU A 39 -12.09 0.69 36.14
C LEU A 39 -10.79 1.43 36.32
N TRP A 40 -9.85 0.98 35.54
CA TRP A 40 -8.59 1.66 35.35
C TRP A 40 -8.83 3.09 34.87
N PRO A 41 -8.20 4.10 35.46
CA PRO A 41 -8.38 5.49 35.07
C PRO A 41 -7.61 5.76 33.76
N ILE A 42 -8.09 5.19 32.66
CA ILE A 42 -7.45 5.26 31.32
C ILE A 42 -7.29 6.72 30.90
N GLU A 43 -8.25 7.57 31.24
CA GLU A 43 -8.25 8.99 30.88
C GLU A 43 -7.03 9.75 31.43
N LEU A 44 -6.41 9.29 32.52
CA LEU A 44 -5.20 9.89 33.06
C LEU A 44 -3.95 9.70 32.20
N PHE A 45 -4.01 8.75 31.27
CA PHE A 45 -2.89 8.41 30.38
C PHE A 45 -3.16 8.84 28.94
N ALA A 46 -4.34 9.39 28.64
CA ALA A 46 -4.63 9.96 27.33
C ALA A 46 -3.83 11.26 27.12
N ASN A 47 -3.15 11.38 25.99
CA ASN A 47 -2.38 12.57 25.65
C ASN A 47 -2.44 12.82 24.15
N GLU A 48 -2.89 14.02 23.76
CA GLU A 48 -3.02 14.43 22.37
C GLU A 48 -1.66 14.73 21.71
N SER A 49 -0.64 15.08 22.51
CA SER A 49 0.70 15.28 21.99
C SER A 49 1.50 13.99 21.93
N ARG A 50 2.32 13.85 20.90
CA ARG A 50 3.25 12.71 20.77
C ARG A 50 4.13 12.61 22.02
N GLN A 51 4.15 11.44 22.63
CA GLN A 51 4.97 11.14 23.78
C GLN A 51 6.28 10.46 23.39
N ASP A 52 7.37 10.79 24.09
CA ASP A 52 8.66 10.11 23.93
C ASP A 52 8.73 8.80 24.71
N VAL A 53 7.78 8.56 25.60
CA VAL A 53 7.70 7.35 26.45
C VAL A 53 6.31 6.73 26.31
N ALA A 54 6.27 5.46 25.97
CA ALA A 54 5.03 4.68 25.95
C ALA A 54 4.63 4.25 27.36
N HIS A 55 3.34 4.32 27.67
CA HIS A 55 2.75 3.80 28.90
C HIS A 55 2.01 2.48 28.65
N ILE A 56 2.68 1.54 28.01
CA ILE A 56 2.10 0.23 27.65
C ILE A 56 2.39 -0.80 28.76
N ASN A 57 1.45 -1.75 28.94
CA ASN A 57 1.63 -2.86 29.89
C ASN A 57 2.26 -4.09 29.27
N THR A 58 2.17 -4.25 27.95
CA THR A 58 2.69 -5.42 27.25
C THR A 58 4.00 -5.08 26.54
N GLN A 59 5.00 -5.93 26.71
CA GLN A 59 6.25 -5.78 25.96
C GLN A 59 5.99 -6.11 24.49
N THR A 60 5.95 -5.08 23.66
CA THR A 60 5.81 -5.24 22.21
C THR A 60 7.06 -5.86 21.61
N LEU A 61 6.87 -6.78 20.69
CA LEU A 61 7.95 -7.50 20.01
C LEU A 61 7.53 -7.78 18.57
N GLU A 62 8.44 -7.58 17.65
CA GLU A 62 8.29 -8.04 16.27
C GLU A 62 9.54 -8.82 15.85
N THR A 63 9.34 -10.00 15.29
CA THR A 63 10.40 -10.82 14.73
C THR A 63 10.00 -11.27 13.33
N SER A 64 10.87 -11.12 12.35
CA SER A 64 10.64 -11.68 11.03
C SER A 64 11.86 -12.45 10.53
N VAL A 65 11.62 -13.59 9.92
CA VAL A 65 12.61 -14.38 9.21
C VAL A 65 12.14 -14.54 7.77
N VAL A 66 12.88 -13.95 6.86
CA VAL A 66 12.61 -14.04 5.42
C VAL A 66 13.68 -14.91 4.79
N SER A 67 13.28 -15.87 3.98
CA SER A 67 14.19 -16.69 3.17
C SER A 67 13.68 -16.83 1.75
N GLY A 68 14.59 -16.85 0.79
CA GLY A 68 14.24 -16.95 -0.61
C GLY A 68 15.32 -17.63 -1.44
N GLN A 69 14.90 -18.16 -2.57
CA GLN A 69 15.76 -18.67 -3.62
C GLN A 69 15.15 -18.34 -4.97
N SER A 70 16.01 -18.01 -5.91
CA SER A 70 15.61 -17.70 -7.28
C SER A 70 16.57 -18.36 -8.25
N PHE A 71 16.02 -18.79 -9.37
CA PHE A 71 16.72 -19.36 -10.52
C PHE A 71 16.33 -18.60 -11.74
N THR A 72 17.32 -18.10 -12.48
CA THR A 72 17.10 -17.44 -13.77
C THR A 72 17.90 -18.18 -14.82
N LEU A 73 17.23 -18.52 -15.91
CA LEU A 73 17.82 -19.07 -17.12
C LEU A 73 17.56 -18.09 -18.27
N THR A 74 18.58 -17.74 -19.02
CA THR A 74 18.48 -16.94 -20.25
C THR A 74 19.09 -17.70 -21.41
N HIS A 75 18.47 -17.59 -22.58
CA HIS A 75 18.96 -18.25 -23.80
C HIS A 75 18.60 -17.40 -25.04
N ASP A 76 19.61 -17.08 -25.85
CA ASP A 76 19.39 -16.41 -27.13
C ASP A 76 18.90 -17.41 -28.20
N LEU A 77 17.73 -17.13 -28.77
CA LEU A 77 17.11 -17.92 -29.81
C LEU A 77 17.36 -17.35 -31.21
N GLY A 78 18.13 -16.27 -31.37
CA GLY A 78 18.34 -15.57 -32.63
C GLY A 78 17.18 -14.66 -33.05
N ILE A 79 15.96 -14.99 -32.64
CA ILE A 79 14.77 -14.12 -32.81
C ILE A 79 14.53 -13.26 -31.56
N GLY A 80 15.20 -13.54 -30.43
CA GLY A 80 15.07 -12.84 -29.17
C GLY A 80 15.62 -13.66 -28.01
N GLU A 81 15.60 -13.09 -26.82
CA GLU A 81 16.02 -13.72 -25.57
C GLU A 81 14.85 -14.47 -24.93
N LEU A 82 14.98 -15.76 -24.76
CA LEU A 82 14.13 -16.56 -23.88
C LEU A 82 14.65 -16.45 -22.45
N LYS A 83 13.78 -16.04 -21.52
CA LYS A 83 14.09 -15.92 -20.10
C LYS A 83 13.08 -16.71 -19.28
N ALA A 84 13.57 -17.57 -18.37
CA ALA A 84 12.76 -18.30 -17.42
C ALA A 84 13.24 -17.95 -16.00
N ILE A 85 12.32 -17.56 -15.14
CA ILE A 85 12.57 -17.17 -13.75
C ILE A 85 11.68 -18.04 -12.87
N TRP A 86 12.29 -18.81 -12.00
CA TRP A 86 11.58 -19.49 -10.92
C TRP A 86 12.02 -18.90 -9.58
N SER A 87 11.09 -18.65 -8.67
CA SER A 87 11.43 -18.20 -7.33
C SER A 87 10.54 -18.84 -6.28
N LYS A 88 11.10 -18.94 -5.06
CA LYS A 88 10.38 -19.36 -3.87
C LYS A 88 10.77 -18.47 -2.70
N ARG A 89 9.76 -17.97 -1.97
CA ARG A 89 9.94 -17.11 -0.79
C ARG A 89 9.15 -17.66 0.39
N LYS A 90 9.72 -17.52 1.58
CA LYS A 90 9.06 -17.85 2.85
C LYS A 90 9.25 -16.71 3.83
N VAL A 91 8.23 -16.47 4.62
CA VAL A 91 8.24 -15.50 5.72
C VAL A 91 7.66 -16.19 6.95
N ASP A 92 8.40 -16.16 8.05
CA ASP A 92 7.90 -16.46 9.38
C ASP A 92 7.92 -15.13 10.16
N TRP A 93 6.76 -14.68 10.61
CA TRP A 93 6.59 -13.39 11.29
C TRP A 93 5.79 -13.55 12.56
N ASP A 94 6.35 -13.04 13.65
CA ASP A 94 5.73 -13.04 14.96
C ASP A 94 5.68 -11.61 15.49
N ASP A 95 4.53 -11.20 16.02
CA ASP A 95 4.41 -9.93 16.72
C ASP A 95 3.53 -10.03 17.97
N VAL A 96 3.84 -9.17 18.93
CA VAL A 96 3.07 -8.95 20.15
C VAL A 96 2.81 -7.46 20.26
N LEU A 97 1.54 -7.07 20.33
CA LEU A 97 1.12 -5.69 20.36
C LEU A 97 0.18 -5.41 21.53
N ASP A 98 0.37 -4.24 22.11
CA ASP A 98 -0.58 -3.58 22.98
C ASP A 98 -1.52 -2.76 22.09
N LEU A 99 -2.80 -3.11 22.05
CA LEU A 99 -3.77 -2.45 21.15
C LEU A 99 -4.40 -1.20 21.76
N ASP A 100 -4.40 -1.06 23.09
CA ASP A 100 -5.02 0.07 23.76
C ASP A 100 -4.05 1.22 24.05
N GLY A 101 -2.75 0.98 23.99
CA GLY A 101 -1.70 1.99 24.19
C GLY A 101 -1.62 2.51 25.62
N GLY A 102 -2.21 1.81 26.59
CA GLY A 102 -2.30 2.18 27.98
C GLY A 102 -1.50 1.27 28.93
N PRO A 103 -1.37 1.67 30.20
CA PRO A 103 -0.64 0.88 31.21
C PRO A 103 -1.48 -0.26 31.81
N PHE A 104 -2.64 -0.52 31.29
CA PHE A 104 -3.56 -1.53 31.79
C PHE A 104 -3.85 -2.57 30.71
N PRO A 105 -4.01 -3.84 31.05
CA PRO A 105 -4.22 -4.91 30.09
C PRO A 105 -5.66 -4.91 29.53
N VAL A 106 -6.02 -3.87 28.77
CA VAL A 106 -7.35 -3.74 28.16
C VAL A 106 -7.49 -4.58 26.93
N ALA A 107 -6.53 -4.50 25.99
CA ALA A 107 -6.55 -5.26 24.75
C ALA A 107 -5.14 -5.55 24.26
N GLU A 108 -4.83 -6.81 24.08
CA GLU A 108 -3.54 -7.31 23.64
C GLU A 108 -3.70 -8.33 22.52
N THR A 109 -2.78 -8.38 21.59
CA THR A 109 -2.80 -9.35 20.50
C THR A 109 -1.42 -9.95 20.25
N GLU A 110 -1.41 -11.24 19.90
CA GLU A 110 -0.24 -11.91 19.36
C GLU A 110 -0.58 -12.43 17.97
N ARG A 111 0.38 -12.36 17.03
CA ARG A 111 0.23 -12.94 15.70
C ARG A 111 1.44 -13.77 15.36
N HIS A 112 1.18 -14.97 14.87
CA HIS A 112 2.16 -15.88 14.33
C HIS A 112 1.80 -16.19 12.90
N THR A 113 2.49 -15.57 11.96
CA THR A 113 2.18 -15.66 10.52
C THR A 113 3.25 -16.45 9.80
N LYS A 114 2.83 -17.42 9.00
CA LYS A 114 3.66 -18.13 8.04
C LYS A 114 3.13 -17.88 6.64
N TYR A 115 4.03 -17.49 5.77
CA TYR A 115 3.72 -17.25 4.37
C TYR A 115 4.73 -17.96 3.49
N SER A 116 4.27 -18.55 2.40
CA SER A 116 5.16 -19.05 1.34
C SER A 116 4.57 -18.72 -0.03
N ALA A 117 5.42 -18.29 -0.96
CA ALA A 117 5.06 -18.06 -2.35
C ALA A 117 6.04 -18.76 -3.28
N GLU A 118 5.52 -19.26 -4.40
CA GLU A 118 6.30 -19.83 -5.48
C GLU A 118 5.83 -19.20 -6.80
N THR A 119 6.77 -18.70 -7.60
CA THR A 119 6.47 -18.09 -8.90
C THR A 119 7.27 -18.73 -10.02
N LEU A 120 6.68 -18.77 -11.20
CA LEU A 120 7.33 -19.11 -12.45
C LEU A 120 6.95 -18.09 -13.50
N GLU A 121 7.95 -17.49 -14.14
CA GLU A 121 7.75 -16.61 -15.29
C GLU A 121 8.61 -17.13 -16.45
N ILE A 122 8.01 -17.22 -17.64
CA ILE A 122 8.69 -17.54 -18.88
C ILE A 122 8.33 -16.46 -19.88
N GLN A 123 9.33 -15.78 -20.43
CA GLN A 123 9.12 -14.71 -21.41
C GLN A 123 10.10 -14.84 -22.59
N LEU A 124 9.63 -14.44 -23.75
CA LEU A 124 10.43 -14.20 -24.92
C LEU A 124 10.35 -12.72 -25.26
N SER A 125 11.49 -12.04 -25.30
CA SER A 125 11.61 -10.64 -25.71
C SER A 125 12.57 -10.50 -26.88
N GLY A 126 12.25 -9.59 -27.80
CA GLY A 126 13.08 -9.36 -28.95
C GLY A 126 12.88 -7.96 -29.52
N SER A 127 13.81 -7.55 -30.39
CA SER A 127 13.75 -6.26 -31.06
C SER A 127 14.28 -6.36 -32.49
N SER A 128 13.77 -5.49 -33.36
CA SER A 128 14.28 -5.20 -34.69
C SER A 128 14.34 -3.69 -34.91
N ASP A 129 14.67 -3.23 -36.11
CA ASP A 129 14.78 -1.78 -36.38
C ASP A 129 13.47 -0.99 -36.09
N SER A 130 12.32 -1.63 -36.18
CA SER A 130 11.02 -0.97 -36.04
C SER A 130 10.07 -1.64 -35.05
N LEU A 131 10.49 -2.72 -34.41
CA LEU A 131 9.61 -3.51 -33.54
C LEU A 131 10.35 -3.98 -32.30
N GLU A 132 9.75 -3.74 -31.12
CA GLU A 132 10.13 -4.37 -29.86
C GLU A 132 8.94 -5.19 -29.35
N TYR A 133 9.20 -6.37 -28.80
CA TYR A 133 8.13 -7.20 -28.26
C TYR A 133 8.54 -8.00 -27.05
N VAL A 134 7.56 -8.30 -26.22
CA VAL A 134 7.63 -9.29 -25.16
C VAL A 134 6.33 -10.10 -25.17
N ILE A 135 6.45 -11.42 -25.02
CA ILE A 135 5.34 -12.32 -24.73
C ILE A 135 5.74 -13.24 -23.60
N GLY A 136 4.79 -13.60 -22.74
CA GLY A 136 5.15 -14.44 -21.61
C GLY A 136 3.98 -15.10 -20.94
N TYR A 137 4.35 -16.00 -20.03
CA TYR A 137 3.47 -16.72 -19.13
C TYR A 137 3.96 -16.53 -17.70
N TYR A 138 3.04 -16.26 -16.79
CA TYR A 138 3.30 -16.12 -15.36
C TYR A 138 2.43 -17.06 -14.57
N LYS A 139 2.99 -17.64 -13.51
CA LYS A 139 2.28 -18.44 -12.52
C LYS A 139 2.72 -18.06 -11.12
N LEU A 140 1.74 -17.93 -10.21
CA LEU A 140 1.92 -17.73 -8.77
C LEU A 140 1.14 -18.81 -8.02
N LYS A 141 1.75 -19.33 -6.96
CA LYS A 141 1.07 -20.06 -5.90
C LYS A 141 1.53 -19.53 -4.57
N ASP A 142 0.60 -19.15 -3.72
CA ASP A 142 0.92 -18.76 -2.36
C ASP A 142 0.02 -19.44 -1.33
N ASP A 143 0.51 -19.44 -0.10
CA ASP A 143 -0.15 -19.97 1.08
C ASP A 143 0.22 -19.10 2.27
N ALA A 144 -0.78 -18.64 3.00
CA ALA A 144 -0.65 -17.86 4.22
C ALA A 144 -1.44 -18.50 5.36
N TYR A 145 -0.86 -18.55 6.55
CA TYR A 145 -1.52 -18.96 7.77
C TYR A 145 -1.16 -18.02 8.90
N THR A 146 -2.15 -17.57 9.66
CA THR A 146 -1.95 -16.74 10.85
C THR A 146 -2.74 -17.32 12.03
N SER A 147 -2.05 -17.53 13.14
CA SER A 147 -2.65 -17.71 14.45
C SER A 147 -2.65 -16.38 15.20
N ASN A 148 -3.81 -15.94 15.66
CA ASN A 148 -3.97 -14.64 16.30
C ASN A 148 -4.78 -14.75 17.61
N PRO A 149 -4.15 -15.18 18.70
CA PRO A 149 -4.73 -15.08 20.02
C PRO A 149 -4.80 -13.60 20.46
N GLN A 150 -5.97 -13.23 21.01
CA GLN A 150 -6.24 -11.90 21.55
C GLN A 150 -6.70 -12.06 23.01
N SER A 151 -6.26 -11.16 23.86
CA SER A 151 -6.58 -11.12 25.29
C SER A 151 -7.20 -9.77 25.63
N TYR A 152 -8.27 -9.80 26.37
CA TYR A 152 -8.99 -8.61 26.81
C TYR A 152 -9.17 -8.62 28.33
N PHE A 153 -9.07 -7.43 28.93
CA PHE A 153 -9.28 -7.18 30.35
C PHE A 153 -8.46 -8.11 31.27
N GLY A 154 -7.16 -8.25 30.97
CA GLY A 154 -6.26 -9.08 31.76
C GLY A 154 -6.57 -10.58 31.67
N GLY A 155 -7.02 -11.04 30.49
CA GLY A 155 -7.33 -12.44 30.24
C GLY A 155 -8.72 -12.89 30.70
N GLN A 156 -9.59 -11.96 31.13
CA GLN A 156 -10.98 -12.30 31.50
C GLN A 156 -11.83 -12.64 30.29
N SER A 157 -11.48 -12.10 29.13
CA SER A 157 -11.99 -12.53 27.84
C SER A 157 -10.81 -12.82 26.92
N ALA A 158 -10.86 -13.93 26.23
CA ALA A 158 -9.83 -14.31 25.26
C ALA A 158 -10.48 -14.84 23.99
N ILE A 159 -9.97 -14.44 22.87
CA ILE A 159 -10.37 -14.91 21.56
C ILE A 159 -9.13 -15.53 20.91
N ALA A 160 -9.19 -16.80 20.61
CA ALA A 160 -8.18 -17.44 19.77
C ALA A 160 -8.75 -17.61 18.38
N GLN A 161 -8.19 -16.89 17.40
CA GLN A 161 -8.59 -17.01 16.01
C GLN A 161 -7.40 -17.45 15.15
N ASN A 162 -7.72 -18.29 14.17
CA ASN A 162 -6.79 -18.68 13.13
C ASN A 162 -7.40 -18.35 11.79
N TYR A 163 -6.60 -17.89 10.85
CA TYR A 163 -7.03 -17.70 9.48
C TYR A 163 -5.93 -18.07 8.50
N SER A 164 -6.34 -18.54 7.34
CA SER A 164 -5.42 -18.89 6.27
C SER A 164 -6.02 -18.52 4.92
N GLY A 165 -5.17 -18.38 3.93
CA GLY A 165 -5.57 -18.15 2.55
C GLY A 165 -4.55 -18.73 1.58
N THR A 166 -5.05 -19.10 0.41
CA THR A 166 -4.21 -19.50 -0.72
C THR A 166 -4.59 -18.71 -1.96
N SER A 167 -3.61 -18.48 -2.85
CA SER A 167 -3.84 -17.94 -4.18
C SER A 167 -3.11 -18.81 -5.20
N ASP A 168 -3.80 -19.18 -6.29
CA ASP A 168 -3.23 -19.84 -7.48
C ASP A 168 -3.59 -18.98 -8.69
N ALA A 169 -2.59 -18.25 -9.22
CA ALA A 169 -2.78 -17.32 -10.32
C ALA A 169 -1.98 -17.75 -11.55
N ASN A 170 -2.59 -17.60 -12.73
CA ASN A 170 -1.96 -17.80 -14.01
C ASN A 170 -2.22 -16.59 -14.89
N ALA A 171 -1.25 -16.19 -15.70
CA ALA A 171 -1.43 -15.14 -16.69
C ALA A 171 -0.64 -15.38 -17.96
N PHE A 172 -1.26 -15.03 -19.08
CA PHE A 172 -0.58 -14.84 -20.37
C PHE A 172 -0.54 -13.35 -20.67
N PHE A 173 0.60 -12.88 -21.13
CA PHE A 173 0.76 -11.46 -21.48
C PHE A 173 1.61 -11.28 -22.73
N GLY A 174 1.42 -10.14 -23.38
CA GLY A 174 2.25 -9.71 -24.47
C GLY A 174 2.14 -8.22 -24.69
N GLN A 175 3.22 -7.62 -25.17
CA GLN A 175 3.29 -6.22 -25.55
C GLN A 175 4.16 -6.07 -26.78
N VAL A 176 3.77 -5.18 -27.66
CA VAL A 176 4.50 -4.79 -28.84
C VAL A 176 4.61 -3.27 -28.89
N THR A 177 5.82 -2.77 -29.13
CA THR A 177 6.07 -1.37 -29.49
C THR A 177 6.53 -1.34 -30.94
N TRP A 178 5.82 -0.60 -31.78
CA TRP A 178 6.08 -0.46 -33.19
C TRP A 178 6.34 0.99 -33.57
N SER A 179 7.50 1.28 -34.18
CA SER A 179 7.80 2.55 -34.80
C SER A 179 7.00 2.70 -36.10
N VAL A 180 5.75 3.18 -36.00
CA VAL A 180 4.77 3.24 -37.08
C VAL A 180 5.13 4.26 -38.15
N ALA A 181 5.87 5.31 -37.79
CA ALA A 181 6.38 6.34 -38.67
C ALA A 181 7.62 7.00 -38.03
N ASP A 182 8.30 7.86 -38.79
CA ASP A 182 9.37 8.67 -38.23
C ASP A 182 8.87 9.46 -37.02
N LYS A 183 9.53 9.32 -35.85
CA LYS A 183 9.18 9.96 -34.57
C LYS A 183 7.86 9.51 -33.92
N TRP A 184 7.24 8.45 -34.39
CA TRP A 184 5.98 7.94 -33.82
C TRP A 184 6.11 6.47 -33.44
N ASP A 185 5.90 6.19 -32.15
CA ASP A 185 5.84 4.85 -31.62
C ASP A 185 4.44 4.52 -31.11
N LEU A 186 3.98 3.35 -31.45
CA LEU A 186 2.73 2.77 -30.98
C LEU A 186 3.03 1.54 -30.12
N THR A 187 2.63 1.58 -28.85
CA THR A 187 2.70 0.41 -27.97
C THR A 187 1.30 -0.14 -27.72
N VAL A 188 1.14 -1.45 -27.88
CA VAL A 188 -0.08 -2.18 -27.53
C VAL A 188 0.30 -3.38 -26.69
N GLY A 189 -0.37 -3.55 -25.56
CA GLY A 189 -0.17 -4.68 -24.65
C GLY A 189 -1.50 -5.26 -24.18
N ALA A 190 -1.49 -6.54 -23.82
CA ALA A 190 -2.61 -7.20 -23.15
C ALA A 190 -2.11 -8.28 -22.19
N ARG A 191 -2.89 -8.53 -21.13
CA ARG A 191 -2.66 -9.57 -20.15
C ARG A 191 -3.99 -10.21 -19.75
N LYS A 192 -4.10 -11.53 -19.94
CA LYS A 192 -5.20 -12.33 -19.39
C LYS A 192 -4.72 -12.97 -18.10
N THR A 193 -5.41 -12.69 -17.00
CA THR A 193 -5.12 -13.24 -15.67
C THR A 193 -6.32 -14.06 -15.19
N GLU A 194 -6.05 -15.19 -14.58
CA GLU A 194 -7.02 -16.04 -13.88
C GLU A 194 -6.44 -16.33 -12.49
N GLU A 195 -7.23 -16.13 -11.43
CA GLU A 195 -6.79 -16.30 -10.06
C GLU A 195 -7.88 -16.95 -9.20
N ASP A 196 -7.56 -18.09 -8.60
CA ASP A 196 -8.37 -18.81 -7.64
C ASP A 196 -7.86 -18.56 -6.23
N LYS A 197 -8.75 -18.13 -5.33
CA LYS A 197 -8.45 -17.89 -3.92
C LYS A 197 -9.30 -18.76 -3.01
N THR A 198 -8.67 -19.24 -1.93
CA THR A 198 -9.39 -19.86 -0.81
C THR A 198 -9.09 -19.12 0.47
N GLY A 199 -10.02 -19.14 1.40
CA GLY A 199 -9.86 -18.61 2.73
C GLY A 199 -10.45 -19.53 3.77
N PHE A 200 -9.85 -19.56 4.95
CA PHE A 200 -10.37 -20.25 6.12
C PHE A 200 -10.27 -19.34 7.32
N LYS A 201 -11.31 -19.31 8.15
CA LYS A 201 -11.29 -18.65 9.46
C LYS A 201 -11.84 -19.57 10.52
N GLU A 202 -11.20 -19.57 11.68
CA GLU A 202 -11.59 -20.30 12.86
C GLU A 202 -11.55 -19.40 14.09
N TYR A 203 -12.61 -19.45 14.88
CA TYR A 203 -12.55 -19.14 16.31
C TYR A 203 -12.41 -20.44 17.06
N VAL A 204 -11.24 -20.68 17.65
CA VAL A 204 -10.82 -21.98 18.17
C VAL A 204 -11.84 -22.54 19.19
N GLY A 205 -12.38 -23.72 18.90
CA GLY A 205 -13.37 -24.39 19.73
C GLY A 205 -14.79 -23.86 19.65
N ILE A 206 -15.06 -22.85 18.79
CA ILE A 206 -16.38 -22.22 18.65
C ILE A 206 -16.92 -22.39 17.23
N PHE A 207 -16.09 -22.10 16.21
CA PHE A 207 -16.57 -21.95 14.85
C PHE A 207 -15.41 -22.03 13.86
N GLY A 208 -15.62 -22.69 12.75
CA GLY A 208 -14.67 -22.71 11.62
C GLY A 208 -15.42 -22.72 10.30
N GLN A 209 -14.91 -21.98 9.31
CA GLN A 209 -15.56 -21.85 8.02
C GLN A 209 -14.52 -21.63 6.90
N ASN A 210 -14.86 -22.08 5.67
CA ASN A 210 -14.11 -21.88 4.46
C ASN A 210 -14.82 -20.89 3.54
N GLY A 211 -14.05 -20.13 2.78
CA GLY A 211 -14.48 -19.30 1.67
C GLY A 211 -13.63 -19.57 0.43
N GLN A 212 -14.18 -19.27 -0.73
CA GLN A 212 -13.45 -19.35 -1.99
C GLN A 212 -13.97 -18.31 -2.99
N GLY A 213 -13.12 -17.92 -3.92
CA GLY A 213 -13.44 -17.02 -5.02
C GLY A 213 -12.56 -17.34 -6.23
N SER A 214 -13.12 -17.16 -7.43
CA SER A 214 -12.40 -17.26 -8.70
C SER A 214 -12.58 -15.94 -9.43
N PHE A 215 -11.49 -15.37 -9.90
CA PHE A 215 -11.44 -14.05 -10.50
C PHE A 215 -10.67 -14.12 -11.81
N ASP A 216 -11.14 -13.42 -12.82
CA ASP A 216 -10.41 -13.31 -14.09
C ASP A 216 -10.58 -11.93 -14.71
N ASP A 217 -9.55 -11.50 -15.42
CA ASP A 217 -9.53 -10.22 -16.11
C ASP A 217 -8.66 -10.25 -17.36
N THR A 218 -8.92 -9.31 -18.27
CA THR A 218 -8.06 -9.05 -19.43
C THR A 218 -7.73 -7.57 -19.49
N SER A 219 -6.61 -7.23 -18.91
CA SER A 219 -6.09 -5.86 -18.92
C SER A 219 -5.36 -5.53 -20.21
N SER A 220 -5.46 -4.29 -20.66
CA SER A 220 -4.87 -3.77 -21.87
C SER A 220 -4.09 -2.48 -21.67
N THR A 221 -3.21 -2.19 -22.63
CA THR A 221 -2.45 -0.92 -22.66
C THR A 221 -2.29 -0.47 -24.09
N PHE A 222 -2.55 0.81 -24.31
CA PHE A 222 -2.30 1.52 -25.56
C PHE A 222 -1.51 2.77 -25.27
N ILE A 223 -0.36 2.97 -25.95
CA ILE A 223 0.43 4.20 -25.84
C ILE A 223 0.79 4.68 -27.24
N LEU A 224 0.45 5.93 -27.51
CA LEU A 224 0.94 6.64 -28.70
C LEU A 224 1.97 7.66 -28.25
N SER A 225 3.19 7.53 -28.71
CA SER A 225 4.33 8.39 -28.37
C SER A 225 4.82 9.16 -29.58
N HIS A 226 5.19 10.41 -29.42
CA HIS A 226 5.71 11.28 -30.47
C HIS A 226 6.94 12.05 -30.02
N ASP A 227 8.06 11.85 -30.74
CA ASP A 227 9.25 12.67 -30.58
C ASP A 227 9.09 14.00 -31.28
N TYR A 228 8.43 14.95 -30.56
CA TYR A 228 8.20 16.31 -31.08
C TYR A 228 9.51 16.98 -31.50
N SER A 229 10.57 16.75 -30.74
CA SER A 229 11.93 17.19 -31.06
C SER A 229 12.95 16.16 -30.58
N GLU A 230 14.24 16.34 -30.88
CA GLU A 230 15.32 15.48 -30.36
C GLU A 230 15.36 15.39 -28.81
N ASN A 231 14.76 16.37 -28.14
CA ASN A 231 14.83 16.49 -26.68
C ASN A 231 13.46 16.47 -26.01
N THR A 232 12.37 16.28 -26.77
CA THR A 232 11.00 16.35 -26.21
C THR A 232 10.14 15.23 -26.80
N ASN A 233 9.63 14.39 -25.93
CA ASN A 233 8.67 13.35 -26.22
C ASN A 233 7.29 13.72 -25.62
N LEU A 234 6.23 13.54 -26.38
CA LEU A 234 4.86 13.65 -25.96
C LEU A 234 4.22 12.29 -26.06
N TYR A 235 3.36 11.94 -25.11
CA TYR A 235 2.64 10.68 -25.17
C TYR A 235 1.20 10.79 -24.69
N PHE A 236 0.38 9.92 -25.23
CA PHE A 236 -0.97 9.63 -24.79
C PHE A 236 -1.06 8.14 -24.44
N LYS A 237 -1.61 7.83 -23.27
CA LYS A 237 -1.74 6.46 -22.77
C LYS A 237 -3.18 6.21 -22.35
N LEU A 238 -3.70 5.07 -22.76
CA LEU A 238 -4.88 4.41 -22.21
C LEU A 238 -4.46 3.08 -21.64
N ALA A 239 -4.84 2.79 -20.42
CA ALA A 239 -4.53 1.51 -19.80
C ALA A 239 -5.64 1.12 -18.84
N ASP A 240 -5.92 -0.15 -18.76
CA ASP A 240 -6.74 -0.72 -17.72
C ASP A 240 -5.93 -1.66 -16.82
N GLY A 241 -6.41 -1.89 -15.62
CA GLY A 241 -5.77 -2.71 -14.61
C GLY A 241 -6.78 -3.43 -13.74
N PHE A 242 -6.30 -4.48 -13.07
CA PHE A 242 -7.11 -5.37 -12.29
C PHE A 242 -6.40 -5.78 -11.01
N LYS A 243 -7.17 -5.88 -9.93
CA LYS A 243 -6.79 -6.48 -8.67
C LYS A 243 -7.86 -7.47 -8.24
N ALA A 244 -7.50 -8.74 -8.13
CA ALA A 244 -8.44 -9.79 -7.79
C ALA A 244 -9.19 -9.50 -6.49
N GLY A 245 -10.42 -9.92 -6.41
CA GLY A 245 -11.19 -9.96 -5.17
C GLY A 245 -10.54 -10.89 -4.14
N GLY A 246 -11.17 -11.05 -3.00
CA GLY A 246 -10.63 -11.88 -1.93
C GLY A 246 -11.66 -12.26 -0.88
N ILE A 247 -11.16 -12.81 0.22
CA ILE A 247 -11.97 -13.28 1.34
C ILE A 247 -11.65 -12.46 2.58
N ASN A 248 -12.67 -11.93 3.25
CA ASN A 248 -12.53 -11.11 4.47
C ASN A 248 -12.20 -11.97 5.71
N ALA A 249 -11.02 -12.58 5.76
CA ALA A 249 -10.65 -13.48 6.85
C ALA A 249 -10.59 -12.80 8.23
N GLU A 250 -10.39 -11.50 8.29
CA GLU A 250 -10.31 -10.70 9.53
C GLU A 250 -11.66 -10.04 9.91
N ALA A 251 -12.70 -10.18 9.09
CA ALA A 251 -14.00 -9.57 9.39
C ALA A 251 -14.56 -9.97 10.76
N PRO A 252 -15.30 -9.06 11.44
CA PRO A 252 -15.69 -9.22 12.84
C PRO A 252 -16.69 -10.34 13.08
N THR A 253 -17.49 -10.68 12.08
CA THR A 253 -18.50 -11.72 12.21
C THR A 253 -18.20 -12.92 11.33
N PRO A 254 -18.58 -14.14 11.76
CA PRO A 254 -18.42 -15.34 10.96
C PRO A 254 -19.08 -15.27 9.58
N PHE A 255 -20.22 -14.58 9.48
CA PHE A 255 -20.97 -14.48 8.24
C PHE A 255 -20.34 -13.51 7.22
N GLU A 256 -19.66 -12.46 7.68
CA GLU A 256 -18.97 -11.48 6.83
C GLU A 256 -17.59 -11.94 6.42
N SER A 257 -16.91 -12.72 7.28
CA SER A 257 -15.54 -13.18 7.02
C SER A 257 -15.37 -14.01 5.74
N LEU A 258 -16.44 -14.57 5.22
CA LEU A 258 -16.40 -15.53 4.12
C LEU A 258 -17.12 -15.05 2.88
N LYS A 259 -17.74 -13.90 2.97
CA LYS A 259 -18.27 -13.24 1.80
C LYS A 259 -17.07 -12.69 1.01
N PRO A 260 -16.86 -13.13 -0.23
CA PRO A 260 -15.85 -12.52 -1.06
C PRO A 260 -16.15 -11.03 -1.25
N TYR A 261 -15.11 -10.21 -1.30
CA TYR A 261 -15.20 -8.87 -1.84
C TYR A 261 -14.83 -8.90 -3.32
N GLU A 262 -15.41 -7.97 -4.08
CA GLU A 262 -15.30 -7.93 -5.53
C GLU A 262 -13.88 -7.55 -5.99
N PRO A 263 -13.51 -7.92 -7.23
CA PRO A 263 -12.33 -7.38 -7.88
C PRO A 263 -12.40 -5.86 -8.00
N GLU A 264 -11.26 -5.21 -7.91
CA GLU A 264 -11.08 -3.79 -8.22
C GLU A 264 -10.53 -3.67 -9.65
N THR A 265 -11.12 -2.78 -10.45
CA THR A 265 -10.60 -2.42 -11.77
C THR A 265 -10.30 -0.92 -11.84
N ILE A 266 -9.38 -0.56 -12.72
CA ILE A 266 -9.03 0.82 -12.99
C ILE A 266 -8.96 1.03 -14.51
N GLU A 267 -9.59 2.10 -15.00
CA GLU A 267 -9.35 2.66 -16.33
C GLU A 267 -8.56 3.96 -16.17
N SER A 268 -7.44 4.07 -16.87
CA SER A 268 -6.50 5.19 -16.78
C SER A 268 -6.28 5.85 -18.12
N THR A 269 -6.48 7.15 -18.17
CA THR A 269 -6.10 8.02 -19.27
C THR A 269 -4.99 8.95 -18.84
N GLU A 270 -3.90 9.03 -19.59
CA GLU A 270 -2.75 9.86 -19.24
C GLU A 270 -2.22 10.62 -20.46
N LEU A 271 -1.93 11.90 -20.29
CA LEU A 271 -1.22 12.75 -21.24
C LEU A 271 0.07 13.23 -20.60
N GLY A 272 1.19 13.02 -21.28
CA GLY A 272 2.47 13.40 -20.73
C GLY A 272 3.45 14.04 -21.69
N LEU A 273 4.38 14.75 -21.09
CA LEU A 273 5.54 15.35 -21.73
C LEU A 273 6.78 14.94 -20.96
N LYS A 274 7.81 14.48 -21.68
CA LYS A 274 9.15 14.23 -21.14
C LYS A 274 10.15 14.99 -21.97
N GLY A 275 10.96 15.84 -21.33
CA GLY A 275 11.89 16.67 -22.06
C GLY A 275 13.20 16.98 -21.36
N ARG A 276 14.21 17.32 -22.19
CA ARG A 276 15.50 17.84 -21.75
C ARG A 276 15.79 19.15 -22.45
N TYR A 277 16.06 20.19 -21.69
CA TYR A 277 16.18 21.56 -22.16
C TYR A 277 17.50 22.18 -21.72
N PHE A 278 17.88 23.29 -22.36
CA PHE A 278 19.08 24.07 -22.01
C PHE A 278 20.35 23.23 -22.03
N ASP A 279 20.66 22.57 -23.15
CA ASP A 279 21.81 21.67 -23.32
C ASP A 279 21.85 20.56 -22.25
N ASN A 280 20.72 19.89 -22.01
CA ASN A 280 20.51 18.85 -21.01
C ASN A 280 20.68 19.32 -19.54
N ARG A 281 20.67 20.62 -19.28
CA ARG A 281 20.75 21.17 -17.92
C ARG A 281 19.42 21.08 -17.16
N MET A 282 18.31 20.94 -17.85
CA MET A 282 16.97 20.76 -17.25
C MET A 282 16.31 19.51 -17.82
N MET A 283 15.92 18.62 -16.94
CA MET A 283 14.96 17.56 -17.21
C MET A 283 13.60 18.00 -16.69
N LEU A 284 12.56 17.84 -17.51
CA LEU A 284 11.16 18.16 -17.15
C LEU A 284 10.26 17.04 -17.60
N ASN A 285 9.49 16.50 -16.66
CA ASN A 285 8.38 15.57 -16.90
C ASN A 285 7.09 16.22 -16.40
N ILE A 286 6.05 16.14 -17.19
CA ILE A 286 4.69 16.58 -16.83
C ILE A 286 3.75 15.47 -17.24
N ALA A 287 2.86 15.07 -16.34
CA ALA A 287 1.81 14.11 -16.62
C ALA A 287 0.48 14.63 -16.03
N TYR A 288 -0.56 14.63 -16.82
CA TYR A 288 -1.94 14.73 -16.37
C TYR A 288 -2.59 13.36 -16.53
N PHE A 289 -3.26 12.88 -15.49
CA PHE A 289 -3.95 11.61 -15.52
C PHE A 289 -5.37 11.74 -14.98
N ASP A 290 -6.21 10.82 -15.44
CA ASP A 290 -7.58 10.64 -15.02
C ASP A 290 -7.84 9.14 -14.89
N ASN A 291 -8.20 8.70 -13.68
CA ASN A 291 -8.36 7.31 -13.31
C ASN A 291 -9.77 7.08 -12.77
N GLU A 292 -10.51 6.20 -13.41
CA GLU A 292 -11.79 5.69 -12.94
C GLU A 292 -11.58 4.34 -12.26
N HIS A 293 -11.89 4.24 -10.98
CA HIS A 293 -11.83 3.00 -10.20
C HIS A 293 -13.22 2.43 -10.01
N GLU A 294 -13.44 1.21 -10.48
CA GLU A 294 -14.61 0.44 -10.12
C GLU A 294 -14.28 -0.54 -8.99
N ASP A 295 -15.17 -0.59 -8.00
CA ASP A 295 -15.07 -1.52 -6.86
C ASP A 295 -13.72 -1.45 -6.12
N MET A 296 -13.13 -0.26 -5.96
CA MET A 296 -11.90 -0.05 -5.19
C MET A 296 -11.99 -0.74 -3.83
N GLN A 297 -10.99 -1.55 -3.50
CA GLN A 297 -10.93 -2.32 -2.27
C GLN A 297 -10.42 -1.45 -1.12
N ILE A 298 -11.26 -1.20 -0.14
CA ILE A 298 -11.02 -0.26 0.95
C ILE A 298 -11.10 -0.98 2.28
N SER A 299 -10.04 -0.86 3.10
CA SER A 299 -10.06 -1.35 4.47
C SER A 299 -10.87 -0.42 5.37
N TYR A 300 -11.79 -0.98 6.12
CA TYR A 300 -12.68 -0.26 7.03
C TYR A 300 -12.68 -0.93 8.41
N PHE A 301 -12.51 -0.13 9.47
CA PHE A 301 -12.66 -0.59 10.85
C PHE A 301 -14.04 -0.21 11.36
N THR A 302 -14.84 -1.21 11.70
CA THR A 302 -16.20 -0.98 12.22
C THR A 302 -16.18 -0.52 13.67
N ALA A 303 -17.15 0.33 14.04
CA ALA A 303 -17.25 0.86 15.41
C ALA A 303 -17.72 -0.17 16.43
N ASP A 304 -18.38 -1.24 15.98
CA ASP A 304 -19.04 -2.25 16.79
C ASP A 304 -18.16 -3.46 17.15
N ALA A 305 -16.98 -3.56 16.55
CA ALA A 305 -16.05 -4.66 16.80
C ALA A 305 -14.62 -4.17 17.04
N ALA A 306 -14.10 -4.42 18.23
CA ALA A 306 -12.72 -4.04 18.58
C ALA A 306 -11.72 -4.73 17.64
N ALA A 307 -10.88 -3.91 16.98
CA ALA A 307 -9.76 -4.33 16.14
C ALA A 307 -10.14 -5.27 14.97
N ALA A 308 -11.38 -5.26 14.53
CA ALA A 308 -11.81 -6.01 13.35
C ALA A 308 -11.85 -5.10 12.14
N SER A 309 -11.24 -5.55 11.05
CA SER A 309 -11.28 -4.87 9.77
C SER A 309 -12.04 -5.71 8.74
N GLN A 310 -12.65 -5.03 7.80
CA GLN A 310 -13.23 -5.66 6.61
C GLN A 310 -12.82 -4.88 5.38
N VAL A 311 -12.73 -5.56 4.26
CA VAL A 311 -12.60 -4.92 2.96
C VAL A 311 -13.99 -4.69 2.39
N LEU A 312 -14.25 -3.47 1.99
CA LEU A 312 -15.45 -3.04 1.28
C LEU A 312 -15.06 -2.57 -0.12
N ASN A 313 -15.98 -2.64 -1.06
CA ASN A 313 -15.79 -2.11 -2.40
C ASN A 313 -16.53 -0.78 -2.52
N ASN A 314 -15.89 0.23 -3.14
CA ASN A 314 -16.53 1.48 -3.52
C ASN A 314 -15.85 2.04 -4.77
N SER A 315 -16.61 2.66 -5.67
CA SER A 315 -16.03 3.29 -6.86
C SER A 315 -15.51 4.68 -6.55
N ALA A 316 -14.45 5.10 -7.25
CA ALA A 316 -13.79 6.38 -7.05
C ALA A 316 -13.20 6.94 -8.35
N ASP A 317 -13.25 8.27 -8.51
CA ASP A 317 -12.54 8.99 -9.55
C ASP A 317 -11.34 9.71 -8.93
N ILE A 318 -10.17 9.56 -9.57
CA ILE A 318 -8.92 10.15 -9.10
C ILE A 318 -8.20 10.77 -10.30
N SER A 319 -8.13 12.09 -10.35
CA SER A 319 -7.39 12.81 -11.38
C SER A 319 -6.28 13.68 -10.80
N GLY A 320 -5.28 14.02 -11.60
CA GLY A 320 -4.19 14.82 -11.10
C GLY A 320 -3.20 15.31 -12.13
N LEU A 321 -2.31 16.19 -11.66
CA LEU A 321 -1.19 16.73 -12.42
C LEU A 321 0.10 16.46 -11.64
N GLU A 322 1.09 15.88 -12.31
CA GLU A 322 2.43 15.67 -11.77
C GLU A 322 3.44 16.47 -12.58
N ILE A 323 4.35 17.15 -11.88
CA ILE A 323 5.47 17.89 -12.47
C ILE A 323 6.73 17.48 -11.74
N GLU A 324 7.69 16.96 -12.48
CA GLU A 324 9.01 16.63 -11.98
C GLU A 324 10.07 17.41 -12.76
N THR A 325 10.96 18.09 -12.07
CA THR A 325 12.08 18.75 -12.72
C THR A 325 13.36 18.61 -11.93
N THR A 326 14.45 18.41 -12.66
CA THR A 326 15.82 18.53 -12.15
C THR A 326 16.57 19.49 -13.04
N THR A 327 17.07 20.58 -12.45
CA THR A 327 17.74 21.66 -13.17
C THR A 327 19.13 21.94 -12.61
N LEU A 328 20.15 21.90 -13.45
CA LEU A 328 21.48 22.43 -13.16
C LEU A 328 21.46 23.94 -13.42
N ILE A 329 21.20 24.74 -12.38
CA ILE A 329 21.20 26.22 -12.47
C ILE A 329 22.57 26.73 -12.95
N ASN A 330 23.63 26.12 -12.43
CA ASN A 330 24.99 26.25 -12.89
C ASN A 330 25.77 24.96 -12.56
N ASP A 331 27.05 24.88 -12.91
CA ASP A 331 27.84 23.64 -12.78
C ASP A 331 27.98 23.14 -11.34
N SER A 332 27.66 23.97 -10.36
CA SER A 332 27.76 23.64 -8.93
C SER A 332 26.44 23.75 -8.19
N THR A 333 25.33 24.04 -8.87
CA THR A 333 24.01 24.24 -8.21
C THR A 333 22.95 23.46 -8.94
N ARG A 334 22.29 22.55 -8.21
CA ARG A 334 21.18 21.73 -8.68
C ARG A 334 19.90 22.07 -7.92
N LEU A 335 18.83 22.26 -8.64
CA LEU A 335 17.47 22.36 -8.12
C LEU A 335 16.66 21.13 -8.59
N MET A 336 15.94 20.51 -7.67
CA MET A 336 14.97 19.47 -7.95
C MET A 336 13.62 19.91 -7.38
N VAL A 337 12.55 19.76 -8.15
CA VAL A 337 11.18 20.05 -7.70
C VAL A 337 10.26 18.95 -8.23
N ASN A 338 9.50 18.34 -7.32
CA ASN A 338 8.42 17.42 -7.63
C ASN A 338 7.14 17.97 -7.00
N LEU A 339 6.15 18.21 -7.81
CA LEU A 339 4.84 18.72 -7.41
C LEU A 339 3.77 17.77 -7.93
N SER A 340 2.85 17.37 -7.08
CA SER A 340 1.64 16.65 -7.48
C SER A 340 0.42 17.37 -6.92
N THR A 341 -0.61 17.48 -7.75
CA THR A 341 -1.96 17.86 -7.33
C THR A 341 -2.91 16.72 -7.65
N LEU A 342 -3.82 16.45 -6.73
CA LEU A 342 -4.76 15.34 -6.82
C LEU A 342 -6.18 15.86 -6.50
N ASP A 343 -7.13 15.43 -7.29
CA ASP A 343 -8.56 15.50 -7.01
C ASP A 343 -9.08 14.07 -6.90
N SER A 344 -9.74 13.73 -5.79
CA SER A 344 -10.18 12.36 -5.53
C SER A 344 -11.51 12.35 -4.82
N GLU A 345 -12.48 11.60 -5.37
CA GLU A 345 -13.79 11.44 -4.78
C GLU A 345 -14.32 10.01 -4.96
N PHE A 346 -15.11 9.55 -3.99
CA PHE A 346 -15.90 8.36 -4.19
C PHE A 346 -17.13 8.68 -5.03
N THR A 347 -17.33 7.91 -6.11
CA THR A 347 -18.51 7.96 -6.98
C THR A 347 -19.58 6.97 -6.57
N GLY A 348 -19.21 5.92 -5.83
CA GLY A 348 -20.12 4.97 -5.22
C GLY A 348 -20.74 5.46 -3.90
N ASN A 349 -21.81 4.79 -3.46
CA ASN A 349 -22.51 5.11 -2.21
C ASN A 349 -22.45 3.94 -1.22
N GLN A 350 -21.24 3.43 -0.98
CA GLN A 350 -21.06 2.30 -0.07
C GLN A 350 -21.29 2.74 1.37
N ILE A 351 -22.16 2.01 2.05
CA ILE A 351 -22.45 2.17 3.48
C ILE A 351 -21.83 0.98 4.21
N ALA A 352 -21.04 1.28 5.24
CA ALA A 352 -20.45 0.27 6.11
C ALA A 352 -21.49 -0.39 7.02
N SER A 353 -21.15 -1.52 7.65
CA SER A 353 -22.05 -2.27 8.53
C SER A 353 -22.55 -1.46 9.74
N ASP A 354 -21.81 -0.46 10.18
CA ASP A 354 -22.17 0.48 11.24
C ASP A 354 -23.06 1.65 10.78
N GLY A 355 -23.44 1.67 9.49
CA GLY A 355 -24.38 2.63 8.92
C GLY A 355 -23.78 3.94 8.45
N PHE A 356 -22.45 4.12 8.50
CA PHE A 356 -21.78 5.29 7.96
C PHE A 356 -21.44 5.12 6.46
N LEU A 357 -21.59 6.21 5.71
CA LEU A 357 -21.17 6.29 4.31
C LEU A 357 -19.65 6.40 4.24
N LEU A 358 -19.02 5.75 3.25
CA LEU A 358 -17.62 6.01 2.89
C LEU A 358 -17.56 7.29 2.05
N GLU A 359 -16.89 8.32 2.53
CA GLU A 359 -16.88 9.67 1.90
C GLU A 359 -15.50 10.11 1.42
N GLN A 360 -14.43 9.66 2.09
CA GLN A 360 -13.08 10.15 1.84
C GLN A 360 -12.22 9.04 1.23
N VAL A 361 -11.58 9.34 0.10
CA VAL A 361 -10.56 8.43 -0.47
C VAL A 361 -9.30 8.51 0.42
N PRO A 362 -8.89 7.40 1.06
CA PRO A 362 -7.76 7.42 1.98
C PRO A 362 -6.42 7.69 1.27
N TYR A 363 -5.49 8.35 1.99
CA TYR A 363 -4.12 8.62 1.54
C TYR A 363 -4.02 9.41 0.22
N SER A 364 -5.02 10.25 -0.06
CA SER A 364 -5.11 11.07 -1.27
C SER A 364 -4.98 12.57 -0.93
N PRO A 365 -3.79 13.08 -0.59
CA PRO A 365 -3.60 14.50 -0.31
C PRO A 365 -3.76 15.33 -1.59
N GLU A 366 -4.54 16.42 -1.54
CA GLU A 366 -4.74 17.32 -2.69
C GLU A 366 -3.44 17.88 -3.27
N THR A 367 -2.37 17.98 -2.47
CA THR A 367 -1.09 18.53 -2.92
C THR A 367 0.07 17.87 -2.20
N THR A 368 1.07 17.46 -2.96
CA THR A 368 2.38 17.09 -2.42
C THR A 368 3.48 17.90 -3.13
N LEU A 369 4.46 18.35 -2.35
CA LEU A 369 5.62 19.09 -2.85
C LEU A 369 6.90 18.51 -2.25
N TYR A 370 7.87 18.27 -3.09
CA TYR A 370 9.26 18.09 -2.68
C TYR A 370 10.13 19.06 -3.46
N ALA A 371 10.98 19.82 -2.76
CA ALA A 371 11.98 20.71 -3.36
C ALA A 371 13.32 20.48 -2.70
N SER A 372 14.38 20.39 -3.51
CA SER A 372 15.77 20.22 -3.06
C SER A 372 16.69 21.18 -3.78
N LEU A 373 17.44 21.96 -3.02
CA LEU A 373 18.50 22.83 -3.55
C LEU A 373 19.84 22.33 -3.03
N GLU A 374 20.70 21.94 -3.96
CA GLU A 374 22.05 21.47 -3.66
C GLU A 374 23.08 22.43 -4.24
N LYS A 375 24.07 22.78 -3.44
CA LYS A 375 25.22 23.63 -3.86
C LYS A 375 26.52 22.94 -3.49
N ASP A 376 27.36 22.73 -4.50
CA ASP A 376 28.71 22.18 -4.39
C ASP A 376 29.73 23.31 -4.34
N TYR A 377 30.62 23.27 -3.35
CA TYR A 377 31.74 24.20 -3.16
C TYR A 377 33.09 23.49 -3.29
N GLY A 378 33.12 22.29 -3.86
CA GLY A 378 34.32 21.46 -4.02
C GLY A 378 34.58 20.61 -2.78
N ASN A 379 35.07 21.20 -1.70
CA ASN A 379 35.41 20.47 -0.47
C ASN A 379 34.20 20.17 0.43
N TYR A 380 33.09 20.83 0.18
CA TYR A 380 31.83 20.58 0.89
C TYR A 380 30.64 20.87 0.00
N ARG A 381 29.53 20.16 0.31
CA ARG A 381 28.26 20.30 -0.38
C ARG A 381 27.20 20.63 0.64
N ILE A 382 26.39 21.63 0.32
CA ILE A 382 25.21 22.01 1.10
C ILE A 382 23.97 21.56 0.36
N ARG A 383 23.03 20.93 1.08
CA ARG A 383 21.75 20.57 0.54
C ARG A 383 20.63 20.98 1.51
N LEU A 384 19.63 21.63 0.95
CA LEU A 384 18.40 22.01 1.63
C LEU A 384 17.25 21.26 0.95
N ASP A 385 16.56 20.44 1.72
CA ASP A 385 15.38 19.70 1.28
C ASP A 385 14.14 20.24 2.00
N HIS A 386 13.06 20.44 1.24
CA HIS A 386 11.74 20.76 1.78
C HIS A 386 10.71 19.79 1.23
N SER A 387 9.94 19.17 2.11
CA SER A 387 8.83 18.28 1.76
C SER A 387 7.56 18.79 2.41
N ARG A 388 6.46 18.81 1.66
CA ARG A 388 5.12 19.15 2.16
C ARG A 388 4.10 18.13 1.64
N ILE A 389 3.24 17.68 2.53
CA ILE A 389 2.07 16.84 2.22
C ILE A 389 0.84 17.61 2.69
N GLY A 390 -0.16 17.71 1.83
CA GLY A 390 -1.45 18.33 2.12
C GLY A 390 -2.25 17.56 3.18
N GLU A 391 -3.31 18.17 3.64
CA GLU A 391 -4.31 17.51 4.48
C GLU A 391 -4.90 16.30 3.73
N HIS A 392 -5.15 15.20 4.43
CA HIS A 392 -5.75 13.99 3.86
C HIS A 392 -6.32 13.07 4.94
N ALA A 393 -7.30 12.28 4.55
CA ALA A 393 -7.82 11.19 5.36
C ALA A 393 -6.89 9.97 5.33
N THR A 394 -6.81 9.23 6.44
CA THR A 394 -6.14 7.91 6.49
C THR A 394 -7.14 6.76 6.45
N PHE A 395 -8.42 7.04 6.67
CA PHE A 395 -9.53 6.10 6.59
C PHE A 395 -10.72 6.72 5.83
N PRO A 396 -11.61 5.91 5.28
CA PRO A 396 -12.69 6.38 4.42
C PRO A 396 -13.90 6.93 5.20
N TYR A 397 -13.70 7.38 6.44
CA TYR A 397 -14.80 7.81 7.30
C TYR A 397 -15.48 9.07 6.78
N SER A 398 -16.81 9.11 6.85
CA SER A 398 -17.55 10.29 6.50
C SER A 398 -17.30 11.45 7.48
N SER A 399 -17.51 12.67 7.02
CA SER A 399 -17.38 13.88 7.86
C SER A 399 -18.33 13.89 9.06
N LYS A 400 -19.38 13.07 9.06
CA LYS A 400 -20.34 12.88 10.16
C LYS A 400 -19.90 11.83 11.16
N ASP A 401 -18.91 11.02 10.82
CA ASP A 401 -18.35 10.00 11.70
C ASP A 401 -17.36 10.66 12.66
N PRO A 402 -17.54 10.54 13.99
CA PRO A 402 -16.61 11.13 14.95
C PRO A 402 -15.17 10.59 14.80
N ARG A 403 -14.96 9.44 14.19
CA ARG A 403 -13.62 8.89 13.92
C ARG A 403 -12.85 9.69 12.86
N ALA A 404 -13.54 10.36 11.93
CA ALA A 404 -12.89 11.16 10.89
C ALA A 404 -11.96 12.24 11.52
N ALA A 405 -12.39 12.91 12.57
CA ALA A 405 -11.58 13.90 13.27
C ALA A 405 -10.31 13.33 13.92
N LEU A 406 -10.25 12.00 14.14
CA LEU A 406 -9.10 11.32 14.74
C LEU A 406 -8.16 10.71 13.68
N THR A 407 -8.61 10.57 12.46
CA THR A 407 -7.91 9.87 11.38
C THR A 407 -7.50 10.78 10.23
N ASN A 408 -8.05 11.98 10.15
CA ASN A 408 -7.59 12.98 9.19
C ASN A 408 -6.29 13.62 9.70
N LEU A 409 -5.33 13.73 8.81
CA LEU A 409 -4.04 14.34 9.08
C LEU A 409 -3.99 15.74 8.49
N ASP A 410 -3.64 16.71 9.32
CA ASP A 410 -3.38 18.08 8.87
C ASP A 410 -2.18 18.13 7.90
N SER A 411 -2.16 19.18 7.08
CA SER A 411 -1.01 19.42 6.21
C SER A 411 0.28 19.56 7.03
N ARG A 412 1.35 18.91 6.59
CA ARG A 412 2.64 18.94 7.27
C ARG A 412 3.77 19.18 6.30
N GLY A 413 4.80 19.87 6.79
CA GLY A 413 6.04 20.08 6.05
C GLY A 413 7.26 19.85 6.92
N THR A 414 8.32 19.34 6.30
CA THR A 414 9.63 19.16 6.93
C THR A 414 10.69 19.85 6.09
N THR A 415 11.69 20.41 6.76
CA THR A 415 12.85 21.01 6.09
C THR A 415 14.11 20.44 6.70
N ASP A 416 14.93 19.84 5.86
CA ASP A 416 16.19 19.23 6.25
C ASP A 416 17.37 20.04 5.68
N PHE A 417 18.37 20.26 6.51
CA PHE A 417 19.65 20.82 6.10
C PHE A 417 20.74 19.76 6.22
N ARG A 418 21.54 19.61 5.16
CA ARG A 418 22.66 18.67 5.14
C ARG A 418 23.93 19.38 4.72
N LEU A 419 25.01 19.16 5.47
CA LEU A 419 26.38 19.53 5.12
C LEU A 419 27.18 18.24 4.92
N LEU A 420 27.64 18.02 3.72
CA LEU A 420 28.50 16.90 3.35
C LEU A 420 29.91 17.43 3.18
N THR A 421 30.90 16.82 3.82
CA THR A 421 32.32 17.17 3.67
C THR A 421 33.10 15.95 3.16
N GLU A 422 33.95 16.13 2.18
CA GLU A 422 34.91 15.09 1.81
C GLU A 422 36.09 15.12 2.80
N PRO A 423 36.59 13.96 3.26
CA PRO A 423 37.79 13.93 4.07
C PRO A 423 38.92 14.53 3.25
N MET A 424 39.66 15.51 3.82
CA MET A 424 40.89 15.99 3.19
C MET A 424 41.87 14.82 3.15
N GLU A 425 42.30 14.41 1.95
CA GLU A 425 43.46 13.53 1.82
C GLU A 425 44.68 14.28 2.36
N ASN A 426 45.32 13.73 3.40
CA ASN A 426 46.55 14.22 3.97
C ASN A 426 47.74 13.78 3.10
#